data_fed492d48552d5ef4f42023e801720d1
#
_entry.id   fed492d48552d5ef4f42023e801720d1
#
_cell.length_a   1.000
_cell.length_b   1.000
_cell.length_c   1.000
_cell.angle_alpha   90.00
_cell.angle_beta   90.00
_cell.angle_gamma   90.00
#
_symmetry.space_group_name_H-M   'P 1'
#
loop_
_entity.id
_entity.type
_entity.pdbx_description
1 polymer ?
#
loop_
_entity_poly.entity_id
_entity_poly.type
_entity_poly.pdbx_seq_one_letter_code
_entity_poly.pdbx_strand_id
1 'polypeptide(L)'
;MRIAMLTLFILMGLAATAVADAPGDVPMGAADGLLQFDPPQAVSCVAVRVDVPEDKMITGMKWYNGSGSQAFPRILVATGNGFEPPAYDQAVTIAQNVQGQEKAWSEVAFTEPIASQSGTLFIVIEYPANYAPEPGQTVLGVGYANHESQHHYFVSGDGQKWFKVTSRCRVLLDPILADRDPGVEAKSAHRESEPSDAPTKMGLFSAPNPFNPETKIELNLPAAVSGDVRIMDVRGRVVADIHHGALAQGANTFVWQGRDNDGRTVASGVYWVLAQTTDQKLVRKILLVK
;
A
#
# COMPACT_ATOMS: atom_id res chain seq x y z
N MET A 1 -11.38 17.37 -20.34
CA MET A 1 -10.99 16.12 -19.68
C MET A 1 -11.27 16.31 -18.19
N ARG A 2 -12.41 15.82 -17.71
CA ARG A 2 -12.80 15.98 -16.30
C ARG A 2 -12.07 14.91 -15.49
N ILE A 3 -11.20 15.33 -14.59
CA ILE A 3 -10.61 14.45 -13.58
C ILE A 3 -11.76 14.07 -12.65
N ALA A 4 -12.19 12.82 -12.70
CA ALA A 4 -13.13 12.29 -11.70
C ALA A 4 -12.40 12.31 -10.35
N MET A 5 -12.81 13.22 -9.48
CA MET A 5 -12.33 13.29 -8.12
C MET A 5 -12.94 12.09 -7.37
N LEU A 6 -12.10 11.16 -6.96
CA LEU A 6 -12.52 10.02 -6.15
C LEU A 6 -13.03 10.57 -4.81
N THR A 7 -14.35 10.59 -4.63
CA THR A 7 -14.95 11.06 -3.38
C THR A 7 -15.12 9.86 -2.47
N LEU A 8 -14.29 9.78 -1.43
CA LEU A 8 -14.43 8.79 -0.36
C LEU A 8 -15.47 9.35 0.63
N PHE A 9 -16.68 8.80 0.65
CA PHE A 9 -17.69 9.17 1.63
C PHE A 9 -17.45 8.38 2.94
N ILE A 10 -17.23 9.14 4.01
CA ILE A 10 -17.23 8.64 5.38
C ILE A 10 -18.60 8.94 5.96
N LEU A 11 -19.48 7.94 6.05
CA LEU A 11 -20.78 8.10 6.67
C LEU A 11 -20.60 8.04 8.20
N MET A 12 -20.73 9.19 8.88
CA MET A 12 -20.68 9.25 10.35
C MET A 12 -22.02 8.76 10.93
N GLY A 13 -22.00 7.62 11.59
CA GLY A 13 -23.10 7.15 12.44
C GLY A 13 -22.92 7.60 13.90
N LEU A 14 -24.00 7.93 14.57
CA LEU A 14 -24.04 8.43 15.95
C LEU A 14 -23.46 7.42 16.95
N ALA A 15 -22.63 7.92 17.87
CA ALA A 15 -21.87 7.17 18.86
C ALA A 15 -22.72 6.58 19.99
N ALA A 16 -22.31 5.40 20.43
CA ALA A 16 -22.57 4.90 21.79
C ALA A 16 -21.24 4.88 22.56
N THR A 17 -21.23 5.52 23.71
CA THR A 17 -20.07 5.67 24.60
C THR A 17 -19.69 4.34 25.24
N ALA A 18 -18.44 3.91 25.12
CA ALA A 18 -17.84 2.86 25.92
C ALA A 18 -16.47 3.30 26.46
N VAL A 19 -16.23 2.89 27.70
CA VAL A 19 -15.12 3.26 28.57
C VAL A 19 -13.80 2.63 28.09
N ALA A 20 -12.71 3.38 28.22
CA ALA A 20 -11.36 3.01 27.78
C ALA A 20 -10.73 1.94 28.70
N ASP A 21 -10.04 0.97 28.08
CA ASP A 21 -9.03 0.16 28.75
C ASP A 21 -7.82 -0.08 27.82
N ALA A 22 -6.62 0.10 28.41
CA ALA A 22 -5.25 -0.23 28.03
C ALA A 22 -4.76 -0.09 26.57
N PRO A 23 -3.48 0.34 26.34
CA PRO A 23 -2.91 0.53 25.01
C PRO A 23 -2.55 -0.81 24.36
N GLY A 24 -3.36 -1.25 23.41
CA GLY A 24 -3.09 -2.46 22.63
C GLY A 24 -4.32 -3.13 22.01
N ASP A 25 -5.44 -3.16 22.72
CA ASP A 25 -6.68 -3.76 22.24
C ASP A 25 -7.71 -2.67 21.93
N VAL A 26 -8.00 -2.47 20.66
CA VAL A 26 -9.28 -1.86 20.29
C VAL A 26 -10.35 -2.87 20.72
N PRO A 27 -11.28 -2.52 21.63
CA PRO A 27 -12.37 -3.42 21.97
C PRO A 27 -13.03 -3.90 20.66
N MET A 28 -13.45 -5.17 20.61
CA MET A 28 -14.26 -5.69 19.49
C MET A 28 -15.64 -5.02 19.49
N GLY A 29 -15.63 -3.68 19.39
CA GLY A 29 -16.81 -2.83 19.31
C GLY A 29 -17.28 -2.67 17.87
N ALA A 30 -18.44 -2.03 17.72
CA ALA A 30 -18.98 -1.65 16.41
C ALA A 30 -18.03 -0.65 15.71
N ALA A 31 -17.95 -0.73 14.39
CA ALA A 31 -17.23 0.26 13.60
C ALA A 31 -17.94 1.64 13.70
N ASP A 32 -17.15 2.72 13.67
CA ASP A 32 -17.67 4.09 13.59
C ASP A 32 -18.19 4.42 12.18
N GLY A 33 -17.76 3.65 11.17
CA GLY A 33 -18.23 3.74 9.80
C GLY A 33 -17.59 2.70 8.90
N LEU A 34 -17.93 2.77 7.61
CA LEU A 34 -17.47 1.86 6.57
C LEU A 34 -16.69 2.61 5.49
N LEU A 35 -15.58 2.04 5.05
CA LEU A 35 -14.87 2.50 3.85
C LEU A 35 -15.63 2.01 2.62
N GLN A 36 -15.99 2.93 1.74
CA GLN A 36 -16.78 2.68 0.55
C GLN A 36 -16.23 3.46 -0.63
N PHE A 37 -16.54 3.02 -1.83
CA PHE A 37 -16.26 3.75 -3.07
C PHE A 37 -17.57 4.25 -3.68
N ASP A 38 -17.67 5.55 -3.92
CA ASP A 38 -18.81 6.18 -4.57
C ASP A 38 -18.35 7.22 -5.62
N PRO A 39 -18.59 6.99 -6.92
CA PRO A 39 -19.05 5.73 -7.51
C PRO A 39 -17.93 4.67 -7.52
N PRO A 40 -18.28 3.37 -7.45
CA PRO A 40 -17.29 2.32 -7.60
C PRO A 40 -16.66 2.37 -9.00
N GLN A 41 -15.35 2.13 -9.05
CA GLN A 41 -14.58 2.08 -10.29
C GLN A 41 -14.47 0.63 -10.79
N ALA A 42 -13.91 0.44 -11.98
CA ALA A 42 -13.71 -0.90 -12.56
C ALA A 42 -12.87 -1.82 -11.64
N VAL A 43 -11.88 -1.24 -10.95
CA VAL A 43 -11.07 -1.92 -9.92
C VAL A 43 -10.95 -0.98 -8.74
N SER A 44 -11.78 -1.18 -7.73
CA SER A 44 -11.73 -0.39 -6.49
C SER A 44 -11.12 -1.24 -5.37
N CYS A 45 -10.02 -0.79 -4.79
CA CYS A 45 -9.28 -1.52 -3.78
C CYS A 45 -8.93 -0.66 -2.57
N VAL A 46 -8.95 -1.28 -1.40
CA VAL A 46 -8.34 -0.77 -0.16
C VAL A 46 -7.15 -1.66 0.17
N ALA A 47 -6.00 -1.07 0.44
CA ALA A 47 -4.83 -1.79 0.92
C ALA A 47 -4.43 -1.31 2.31
N VAL A 48 -4.20 -2.25 3.20
CA VAL A 48 -3.76 -2.02 4.57
C VAL A 48 -2.39 -2.65 4.76
N ARG A 49 -1.45 -1.84 5.23
CA ARG A 49 -0.13 -2.33 5.60
C ARG A 49 -0.22 -3.14 6.89
N VAL A 50 0.41 -4.31 6.90
CA VAL A 50 0.54 -5.17 8.07
C VAL A 50 2.02 -5.51 8.31
N ASP A 51 2.45 -5.41 9.55
CA ASP A 51 3.78 -5.83 9.95
C ASP A 51 3.73 -7.29 10.42
N VAL A 52 4.61 -8.11 9.84
CA VAL A 52 4.66 -9.56 10.09
C VAL A 52 6.05 -9.88 10.66
N PRO A 53 6.16 -10.25 11.93
CA PRO A 53 7.42 -10.68 12.52
C PRO A 53 8.06 -11.83 11.73
N GLU A 54 9.38 -11.92 11.73
CA GLU A 54 10.12 -12.94 10.94
C GLU A 54 9.79 -14.38 11.36
N ASP A 55 9.42 -14.58 12.63
CA ASP A 55 9.00 -15.86 13.20
C ASP A 55 7.52 -16.17 12.99
N LYS A 56 6.76 -15.32 12.28
CA LYS A 56 5.33 -15.46 12.04
C LYS A 56 4.98 -15.56 10.56
N MET A 57 3.79 -16.11 10.32
CA MET A 57 3.12 -16.17 9.02
C MET A 57 1.70 -15.65 9.16
N ILE A 58 1.16 -15.07 8.08
CA ILE A 58 -0.28 -14.76 8.02
C ILE A 58 -1.01 -16.02 7.54
N THR A 59 -1.98 -16.47 8.33
CA THR A 59 -2.82 -17.63 8.01
C THR A 59 -4.26 -17.24 7.69
N GLY A 60 -4.59 -15.97 7.86
CA GLY A 60 -5.92 -15.42 7.62
C GLY A 60 -5.99 -13.95 7.95
N MET A 61 -7.19 -13.43 7.94
CA MET A 61 -7.47 -12.07 8.42
C MET A 61 -8.83 -11.99 9.10
N LYS A 62 -8.95 -11.01 9.99
CA LYS A 62 -10.22 -10.55 10.58
C LYS A 62 -10.51 -9.15 10.06
N TRP A 63 -11.78 -8.88 9.80
CA TRP A 63 -12.21 -7.52 9.44
C TRP A 63 -13.61 -7.24 9.96
N TYR A 64 -13.92 -5.99 10.22
CA TYR A 64 -15.30 -5.60 10.46
C TYR A 64 -16.01 -5.42 9.12
N ASN A 65 -17.05 -6.23 8.88
CA ASN A 65 -17.76 -6.26 7.61
C ASN A 65 -19.06 -5.47 7.67
N GLY A 66 -19.38 -4.75 6.60
CA GLY A 66 -20.61 -3.97 6.51
C GLY A 66 -21.83 -4.80 6.14
N SER A 67 -21.76 -5.56 5.05
CA SER A 67 -22.89 -6.27 4.46
C SER A 67 -22.76 -7.78 4.55
N GLY A 68 -23.77 -8.45 5.09
CA GLY A 68 -23.84 -9.92 5.10
C GLY A 68 -24.33 -10.54 3.78
N SER A 69 -24.87 -9.74 2.86
CA SER A 69 -25.42 -10.22 1.58
C SER A 69 -24.47 -10.06 0.39
N GLN A 70 -23.39 -9.33 0.57
CA GLN A 70 -22.41 -9.00 -0.48
C GLN A 70 -21.06 -9.60 -0.13
N ALA A 71 -20.29 -9.96 -1.15
CA ALA A 71 -18.96 -10.53 -0.98
C ALA A 71 -17.90 -9.63 -1.63
N PHE A 72 -16.72 -9.60 -1.04
CA PHE A 72 -15.53 -9.06 -1.68
C PHE A 72 -15.05 -10.04 -2.75
N PRO A 73 -14.88 -9.62 -4.01
CA PRO A 73 -14.47 -10.50 -5.10
C PRO A 73 -13.17 -11.22 -4.81
N ARG A 74 -12.17 -10.48 -4.30
CA ARG A 74 -10.86 -11.02 -3.97
C ARG A 74 -10.24 -10.33 -2.76
N ILE A 75 -9.51 -11.12 -2.00
CA ILE A 75 -8.53 -10.67 -1.03
C ILE A 75 -7.16 -11.07 -1.57
N LEU A 76 -6.24 -10.13 -1.61
CA LEU A 76 -4.90 -10.35 -2.12
C LEU A 76 -3.88 -9.94 -1.07
N VAL A 77 -2.68 -10.50 -1.15
CA VAL A 77 -1.53 -10.08 -0.37
C VAL A 77 -0.40 -9.69 -1.32
N ALA A 78 0.28 -8.62 -0.98
CA ALA A 78 1.38 -8.11 -1.77
C ALA A 78 2.56 -7.70 -0.89
N THR A 79 3.78 -7.95 -1.37
CA THR A 79 4.98 -7.33 -0.85
C THR A 79 5.18 -6.02 -1.60
N GLY A 80 5.03 -4.90 -0.92
CA GLY A 80 5.42 -3.61 -1.46
C GLY A 80 6.85 -3.25 -1.09
N ASN A 81 7.23 -2.03 -1.40
CA ASN A 81 8.50 -1.43 -0.95
C ASN A 81 8.49 -1.03 0.54
N GLY A 82 7.55 -1.53 1.34
CA GLY A 82 7.33 -1.18 2.73
C GLY A 82 6.55 0.12 2.95
N PHE A 83 6.30 0.91 1.92
CA PHE A 83 5.66 2.24 1.98
C PHE A 83 4.38 2.34 1.18
N GLU A 84 4.31 1.69 0.03
CA GLU A 84 3.14 1.68 -0.86
C GLU A 84 2.90 0.26 -1.36
N PRO A 85 1.64 -0.15 -1.55
CA PRO A 85 1.34 -1.42 -2.22
C PRO A 85 1.91 -1.41 -3.65
N PRO A 86 2.31 -2.55 -4.19
CA PRO A 86 2.65 -2.68 -5.61
C PRO A 86 1.39 -2.54 -6.48
N ALA A 87 1.56 -2.54 -7.80
CA ALA A 87 0.44 -2.65 -8.71
C ALA A 87 -0.37 -3.93 -8.43
N TYR A 88 -1.68 -3.85 -8.60
CA TYR A 88 -2.63 -4.90 -8.24
C TYR A 88 -2.34 -6.26 -8.90
N ASP A 89 -1.84 -6.27 -10.14
CA ASP A 89 -1.47 -7.47 -10.89
C ASP A 89 -0.23 -8.19 -10.31
N GLN A 90 0.52 -7.53 -9.43
CA GLN A 90 1.66 -8.11 -8.71
C GLN A 90 1.26 -8.75 -7.37
N ALA A 91 0.03 -8.55 -6.94
CA ALA A 91 -0.48 -9.12 -5.71
C ALA A 91 -0.95 -10.58 -5.92
N VAL A 92 -0.78 -11.41 -4.90
CA VAL A 92 -1.22 -12.80 -4.90
C VAL A 92 -2.63 -12.89 -4.36
N THR A 93 -3.57 -13.46 -5.12
CA THR A 93 -4.91 -13.75 -4.63
C THR A 93 -4.86 -14.89 -3.61
N ILE A 94 -5.42 -14.66 -2.43
CA ILE A 94 -5.38 -15.59 -1.29
C ILE A 94 -6.78 -16.06 -0.88
N ALA A 95 -7.83 -15.31 -1.23
CA ALA A 95 -9.21 -15.70 -1.05
C ALA A 95 -10.10 -15.06 -2.12
N GLN A 96 -11.20 -15.72 -2.49
CA GLN A 96 -12.17 -15.24 -3.48
C GLN A 96 -13.59 -15.35 -2.94
N ASN A 97 -14.48 -14.46 -3.40
CA ASN A 97 -15.89 -14.41 -2.99
C ASN A 97 -16.07 -14.41 -1.47
N VAL A 98 -15.31 -13.53 -0.81
CA VAL A 98 -15.23 -13.49 0.65
C VAL A 98 -16.44 -12.74 1.21
N GLN A 99 -17.33 -13.49 1.84
CA GLN A 99 -18.54 -12.97 2.48
C GLN A 99 -18.32 -12.93 3.99
N GLY A 100 -18.69 -11.81 4.61
CA GLY A 100 -18.65 -11.64 6.05
C GLY A 100 -20.04 -11.58 6.67
N GLN A 101 -20.10 -11.49 7.99
CA GLN A 101 -21.32 -11.25 8.74
C GLN A 101 -21.74 -9.78 8.62
N GLU A 102 -23.04 -9.51 8.68
CA GLU A 102 -23.54 -8.14 8.59
C GLU A 102 -23.22 -7.36 9.87
N LYS A 103 -22.60 -6.18 9.70
CA LYS A 103 -22.21 -5.25 10.78
C LYS A 103 -21.49 -5.94 11.93
N ALA A 104 -20.58 -6.86 11.59
CA ALA A 104 -19.88 -7.68 12.56
C ALA A 104 -18.44 -7.98 12.12
N TRP A 105 -17.62 -8.37 13.09
CA TRP A 105 -16.32 -8.96 12.82
C TRP A 105 -16.48 -10.28 12.09
N SER A 106 -15.73 -10.43 11.04
CA SER A 106 -15.68 -11.60 10.17
C SER A 106 -14.26 -12.09 10.05
N GLU A 107 -14.10 -13.34 9.69
CA GLU A 107 -12.81 -14.00 9.61
C GLU A 107 -12.73 -14.85 8.35
N VAL A 108 -11.58 -14.84 7.69
CA VAL A 108 -11.27 -15.73 6.58
C VAL A 108 -9.90 -16.34 6.78
N ALA A 109 -9.84 -17.67 6.68
CA ALA A 109 -8.58 -18.40 6.61
C ALA A 109 -8.05 -18.38 5.17
N PHE A 110 -6.73 -18.25 5.02
CA PHE A 110 -6.09 -18.32 3.72
C PHE A 110 -5.83 -19.77 3.33
N THR A 111 -5.92 -20.07 2.06
CA THR A 111 -5.66 -21.41 1.53
C THR A 111 -4.24 -21.89 1.85
N GLU A 112 -3.31 -20.96 1.86
CA GLU A 112 -1.89 -21.21 2.18
C GLU A 112 -1.36 -20.09 3.08
N PRO A 113 -0.54 -20.43 4.10
CA PRO A 113 0.11 -19.42 4.93
C PRO A 113 1.05 -18.52 4.11
N ILE A 114 1.12 -17.24 4.45
CA ILE A 114 1.96 -16.25 3.78
C ILE A 114 3.07 -15.78 4.72
N ALA A 115 4.32 -15.97 4.32
CA ALA A 115 5.48 -15.40 5.01
C ALA A 115 5.90 -14.07 4.38
N SER A 116 6.37 -13.15 5.21
CA SER A 116 7.03 -11.93 4.74
C SER A 116 8.55 -12.12 4.75
N GLN A 117 9.21 -11.69 3.68
CA GLN A 117 10.68 -11.60 3.63
C GLN A 117 11.19 -10.25 4.14
N SER A 118 10.33 -9.23 4.12
CA SER A 118 10.68 -7.85 4.50
C SER A 118 10.10 -7.41 5.84
N GLY A 119 9.39 -8.28 6.55
CA GLY A 119 8.67 -7.94 7.77
C GLY A 119 7.39 -7.11 7.53
N THR A 120 7.06 -6.77 6.28
CA THR A 120 5.89 -5.96 5.94
C THR A 120 5.18 -6.53 4.73
N LEU A 121 3.86 -6.58 4.80
CA LEU A 121 2.96 -6.96 3.71
C LEU A 121 1.82 -5.95 3.58
N PHE A 122 1.12 -6.02 2.45
CA PHE A 122 -0.14 -5.31 2.25
C PHE A 122 -1.26 -6.32 2.04
N ILE A 123 -2.32 -6.23 2.84
CA ILE A 123 -3.57 -6.93 2.58
C ILE A 123 -4.41 -6.01 1.72
N VAL A 124 -4.79 -6.48 0.54
CA VAL A 124 -5.57 -5.73 -0.45
C VAL A 124 -6.96 -6.35 -0.56
N ILE A 125 -7.98 -5.54 -0.34
CA ILE A 125 -9.39 -5.93 -0.48
C ILE A 125 -9.94 -5.28 -1.73
N GLU A 126 -10.39 -6.11 -2.68
CA GLU A 126 -11.07 -5.67 -3.88
C GLU A 126 -12.57 -5.56 -3.63
N TYR A 127 -13.14 -4.44 -4.06
CA TYR A 127 -14.58 -4.19 -4.04
C TYR A 127 -15.22 -4.60 -5.36
N PRO A 128 -16.48 -5.02 -5.36
CA PRO A 128 -17.18 -5.37 -6.60
C PRO A 128 -17.22 -4.17 -7.57
N ALA A 129 -16.96 -4.44 -8.83
CA ALA A 129 -17.14 -3.44 -9.89
C ALA A 129 -18.62 -3.04 -10.00
N ASN A 130 -18.87 -1.73 -10.18
CA ASN A 130 -20.22 -1.19 -10.35
C ASN A 130 -21.18 -1.52 -9.19
N TYR A 131 -20.65 -1.69 -8.00
CA TYR A 131 -21.46 -1.92 -6.81
C TYR A 131 -22.30 -0.69 -6.50
N ALA A 132 -23.61 -0.84 -6.59
CA ALA A 132 -24.58 0.16 -6.15
C ALA A 132 -25.58 -0.54 -5.20
N PRO A 133 -25.56 -0.21 -3.89
CA PRO A 133 -26.51 -0.79 -2.96
C PRO A 133 -27.92 -0.27 -3.26
N GLU A 134 -28.90 -1.15 -3.21
CA GLU A 134 -30.32 -0.74 -3.26
C GLU A 134 -30.67 0.10 -2.04
N PRO A 135 -31.64 1.03 -2.14
CA PRO A 135 -32.09 1.82 -1.02
C PRO A 135 -32.52 0.93 0.16
N GLY A 136 -31.91 1.13 1.33
CA GLY A 136 -32.16 0.35 2.54
C GLY A 136 -31.32 -0.90 2.72
N GLN A 137 -30.49 -1.27 1.75
CA GLN A 137 -29.52 -2.35 1.92
C GLN A 137 -28.27 -1.87 2.70
N THR A 138 -27.72 -2.77 3.48
CA THR A 138 -26.43 -2.52 4.13
C THR A 138 -25.32 -2.53 3.09
N VAL A 139 -24.51 -1.53 3.12
CA VAL A 139 -23.44 -1.32 2.14
C VAL A 139 -22.24 -2.22 2.43
N LEU A 140 -21.69 -2.84 1.39
CA LEU A 140 -20.41 -3.54 1.51
C LEU A 140 -19.31 -2.53 1.82
N GLY A 141 -18.51 -2.83 2.84
CA GLY A 141 -17.39 -1.99 3.23
C GLY A 141 -16.61 -2.61 4.38
N VAL A 142 -15.35 -2.22 4.48
CA VAL A 142 -14.52 -2.55 5.63
C VAL A 142 -14.72 -1.47 6.68
N GLY A 143 -14.94 -1.86 7.93
CA GLY A 143 -15.14 -0.94 9.04
C GLY A 143 -13.89 -0.11 9.33
N TYR A 144 -14.11 1.06 9.89
CA TYR A 144 -13.05 1.84 10.53
C TYR A 144 -13.50 2.30 11.91
N ALA A 145 -12.52 2.53 12.79
CA ALA A 145 -12.74 3.18 14.09
C ALA A 145 -11.92 4.46 14.17
N ASN A 146 -12.48 5.48 14.80
CA ASN A 146 -11.77 6.71 15.09
C ASN A 146 -10.64 6.42 16.10
N HIS A 147 -9.50 7.06 15.89
CA HIS A 147 -8.32 6.85 16.70
C HIS A 147 -7.58 8.17 16.98
N GLU A 148 -6.93 8.29 18.12
CA GLU A 148 -6.18 9.51 18.47
C GLU A 148 -4.96 9.71 17.60
N SER A 149 -4.27 8.61 17.24
CA SER A 149 -3.10 8.63 16.37
C SER A 149 -3.50 8.63 14.89
N GLN A 150 -2.61 9.14 14.04
CA GLN A 150 -2.77 9.05 12.60
C GLN A 150 -2.45 7.63 12.12
N HIS A 151 -3.35 7.10 11.30
CA HIS A 151 -3.18 5.84 10.60
C HIS A 151 -3.11 6.06 9.08
N HIS A 152 -2.55 5.10 8.39
CA HIS A 152 -2.40 5.14 6.95
C HIS A 152 -3.00 3.88 6.33
N TYR A 153 -3.76 4.09 5.28
CA TYR A 153 -4.19 3.05 4.37
C TYR A 153 -4.12 3.59 2.94
N PHE A 154 -4.33 2.74 1.97
CA PHE A 154 -4.21 3.12 0.57
C PHE A 154 -5.51 2.76 -0.16
N VAL A 155 -5.87 3.58 -1.13
CA VAL A 155 -7.03 3.34 -1.99
C VAL A 155 -6.61 3.42 -3.45
N SER A 156 -7.21 2.60 -4.28
CA SER A 156 -7.02 2.62 -5.73
C SER A 156 -8.36 2.45 -6.44
N GLY A 157 -8.55 3.16 -7.55
CA GLY A 157 -9.70 3.02 -8.44
C GLY A 157 -9.35 2.34 -9.77
N ASP A 158 -8.08 2.01 -10.00
CA ASP A 158 -7.59 1.39 -11.24
C ASP A 158 -6.64 0.21 -10.98
N GLY A 159 -6.34 -0.09 -9.71
CA GLY A 159 -5.40 -1.12 -9.30
C GLY A 159 -3.92 -0.80 -9.60
N GLN A 160 -3.63 0.31 -10.28
CA GLN A 160 -2.28 0.68 -10.70
C GLN A 160 -1.71 1.82 -9.87
N LYS A 161 -2.56 2.78 -9.52
CA LYS A 161 -2.18 3.96 -8.75
C LYS A 161 -2.80 3.91 -7.36
N TRP A 162 -1.95 3.99 -6.36
CA TRP A 162 -2.36 4.02 -4.98
C TRP A 162 -2.34 5.44 -4.42
N PHE A 163 -3.40 5.80 -3.72
CA PHE A 163 -3.50 7.05 -2.99
C PHE A 163 -3.40 6.76 -1.50
N LYS A 164 -2.35 7.27 -0.86
CA LYS A 164 -2.19 7.17 0.57
C LYS A 164 -3.20 8.06 1.27
N VAL A 165 -4.06 7.47 2.07
CA VAL A 165 -4.98 8.18 2.96
C VAL A 165 -4.36 8.25 4.35
N THR A 166 -4.25 9.47 4.88
CA THR A 166 -3.81 9.71 6.25
C THR A 166 -4.99 10.26 7.02
N SER A 167 -5.42 9.56 8.03
CA SER A 167 -6.58 9.92 8.84
C SER A 167 -6.41 9.54 10.30
N ARG A 168 -7.25 10.08 11.17
CA ARG A 168 -7.38 9.61 12.55
C ARG A 168 -8.36 8.44 12.67
N CYS A 169 -8.43 7.61 11.64
CA CYS A 169 -9.26 6.42 11.59
C CYS A 169 -8.36 5.20 11.36
N ARG A 170 -8.51 4.18 12.17
CA ARG A 170 -7.90 2.87 11.95
C ARG A 170 -8.86 2.01 11.15
N VAL A 171 -8.39 1.42 10.06
CA VAL A 171 -9.15 0.39 9.33
C VAL A 171 -9.22 -0.85 10.20
N LEU A 172 -10.42 -1.36 10.41
CA LEU A 172 -10.69 -2.55 11.22
C LEU A 172 -10.42 -3.81 10.41
N LEU A 173 -9.13 -4.07 10.21
CA LEU A 173 -8.59 -5.22 9.54
C LEU A 173 -7.31 -5.64 10.26
N ASP A 174 -7.28 -6.86 10.77
CA ASP A 174 -6.16 -7.43 11.50
C ASP A 174 -5.72 -8.76 10.85
N PRO A 175 -4.40 -9.01 10.68
CA PRO A 175 -3.91 -10.30 10.24
C PRO A 175 -4.09 -11.35 11.35
N ILE A 176 -4.36 -12.58 10.96
CA ILE A 176 -4.27 -13.76 11.84
C ILE A 176 -2.87 -14.33 11.66
N LEU A 177 -2.08 -14.30 12.72
CA LEU A 177 -0.70 -14.76 12.72
C LEU A 177 -0.58 -16.14 13.36
N ALA A 178 0.27 -16.99 12.79
CA ALA A 178 0.71 -18.25 13.37
C ALA A 178 2.24 -18.30 13.43
N ASP A 179 2.77 -19.17 14.27
CA ASP A 179 4.21 -19.43 14.31
C ASP A 179 4.69 -19.99 12.98
N ARG A 180 5.86 -19.55 12.53
CA ARG A 180 6.49 -20.08 11.34
C ARG A 180 7.06 -21.45 11.64
N ASP A 181 6.41 -22.51 11.15
CA ASP A 181 6.95 -23.86 11.20
C ASP A 181 8.06 -23.99 10.15
N PRO A 182 9.30 -24.34 10.54
CA PRO A 182 10.41 -24.55 9.60
C PRO A 182 10.15 -25.64 8.56
N GLY A 183 9.19 -26.54 8.81
CA GLY A 183 8.78 -27.61 7.91
C GLY A 183 7.65 -27.29 6.95
N VAL A 184 7.01 -26.12 7.10
CA VAL A 184 5.94 -25.67 6.22
C VAL A 184 6.51 -24.66 5.23
N GLU A 185 6.50 -25.00 3.95
CA GLU A 185 6.76 -24.03 2.89
C GLU A 185 5.60 -23.01 2.87
N ALA A 186 5.85 -21.83 3.43
CA ALA A 186 4.90 -20.74 3.35
C ALA A 186 4.98 -20.12 1.95
N LYS A 187 3.83 -19.84 1.35
CA LYS A 187 3.77 -19.10 0.10
C LYS A 187 4.40 -17.72 0.31
N SER A 188 5.36 -17.39 -0.52
CA SER A 188 5.85 -16.03 -0.58
C SER A 188 4.71 -15.13 -1.08
N ALA A 189 4.49 -13.99 -0.44
CA ALA A 189 3.57 -12.96 -0.95
C ALA A 189 4.08 -12.32 -2.25
N HIS A 190 5.25 -12.76 -2.69
CA HIS A 190 5.73 -12.58 -4.05
C HIS A 190 5.10 -13.68 -4.90
N ARG A 191 4.38 -13.31 -5.94
CA ARG A 191 4.12 -14.25 -7.04
C ARG A 191 5.50 -14.72 -7.49
N GLU A 192 5.86 -15.98 -7.24
CA GLU A 192 7.01 -16.57 -7.91
C GLU A 192 6.71 -16.41 -9.41
N SER A 193 7.22 -15.33 -9.98
CA SER A 193 7.44 -15.29 -11.40
C SER A 193 8.43 -16.42 -11.65
N GLU A 194 8.05 -17.39 -12.47
CA GLU A 194 8.99 -18.15 -13.30
C GLU A 194 10.15 -17.19 -13.63
N PRO A 195 11.42 -17.62 -13.68
CA PRO A 195 12.60 -16.73 -13.76
C PRO A 195 12.64 -15.88 -15.05
N SER A 196 11.58 -15.17 -15.36
CA SER A 196 11.44 -14.29 -16.53
C SER A 196 10.66 -13.00 -16.26
N ASP A 197 10.31 -12.61 -15.02
CA ASP A 197 9.70 -11.30 -14.80
C ASP A 197 10.70 -10.28 -14.27
N ALA A 198 11.58 -9.87 -15.16
CA ALA A 198 12.05 -8.48 -15.15
C ALA A 198 10.83 -7.55 -15.10
N PRO A 199 10.87 -6.44 -14.31
CA PRO A 199 9.80 -5.46 -14.29
C PRO A 199 9.40 -5.14 -15.73
N THR A 200 8.14 -5.33 -16.09
CA THR A 200 7.67 -5.09 -17.47
C THR A 200 7.68 -3.61 -17.83
N LYS A 201 7.86 -2.74 -16.84
CA LYS A 201 7.94 -1.28 -16.98
C LYS A 201 8.97 -0.70 -16.02
N MET A 202 9.59 0.40 -16.43
CA MET A 202 10.46 1.19 -15.58
C MET A 202 9.65 1.79 -14.41
N GLY A 203 10.12 1.61 -13.17
CA GLY A 203 9.52 2.15 -11.94
C GLY A 203 10.53 2.97 -11.15
N LEU A 204 10.12 4.12 -10.58
CA LEU A 204 10.97 4.99 -9.76
C LEU A 204 10.30 5.27 -8.42
N PHE A 205 10.97 4.92 -7.34
CA PHE A 205 10.49 5.02 -5.96
C PHE A 205 11.47 5.77 -5.08
N SER A 206 10.97 6.34 -3.98
CA SER A 206 11.82 6.98 -2.97
C SER A 206 11.18 6.88 -1.61
N ALA A 207 11.98 6.51 -0.59
CA ALA A 207 11.52 6.38 0.78
C ALA A 207 12.69 6.51 1.78
N PRO A 208 12.43 7.13 2.97
CA PRO A 208 11.21 7.85 3.34
C PRO A 208 10.96 9.09 2.45
N ASN A 209 9.69 9.53 2.37
CA ASN A 209 9.32 10.80 1.73
C ASN A 209 8.04 11.35 2.42
N PRO A 210 8.10 12.44 3.23
CA PRO A 210 9.27 13.30 3.52
C PRO A 210 10.43 12.58 4.19
N PHE A 211 11.66 13.12 4.06
CA PHE A 211 12.86 12.51 4.62
C PHE A 211 13.73 13.50 5.40
N ASN A 212 14.55 12.97 6.33
CA ASN A 212 15.50 13.71 7.15
C ASN A 212 16.64 12.79 7.62
N PRO A 213 17.90 12.99 7.28
CA PRO A 213 18.39 13.79 6.14
C PRO A 213 18.49 12.95 4.86
N GLU A 214 18.16 11.65 4.88
CA GLU A 214 18.37 10.73 3.75
C GLU A 214 17.11 10.05 3.26
N THR A 215 17.10 9.73 1.98
CA THR A 215 16.08 8.91 1.34
C THR A 215 16.73 7.87 0.44
N LYS A 216 16.18 6.67 0.45
CA LYS A 216 16.50 5.60 -0.50
C LYS A 216 15.73 5.84 -1.80
N ILE A 217 16.42 5.75 -2.92
CA ILE A 217 15.85 5.84 -4.26
C ILE A 217 15.98 4.46 -4.90
N GLU A 218 14.88 3.92 -5.38
CA GLU A 218 14.85 2.63 -6.05
C GLU A 218 14.34 2.81 -7.47
N LEU A 219 15.13 2.33 -8.45
CA LEU A 219 14.81 2.33 -9.87
C LEU A 219 14.71 0.89 -10.35
N ASN A 220 13.50 0.48 -10.71
CA ASN A 220 13.21 -0.83 -11.26
C ASN A 220 13.20 -0.80 -12.78
N LEU A 221 13.96 -1.69 -13.42
CA LEU A 221 14.15 -1.70 -14.86
C LEU A 221 13.76 -3.05 -15.47
N PRO A 222 13.01 -3.04 -16.62
CA PRO A 222 12.62 -4.26 -17.32
C PRO A 222 13.79 -5.01 -17.98
N ALA A 223 14.87 -4.31 -18.26
CA ALA A 223 16.09 -4.86 -18.84
C ALA A 223 17.30 -4.03 -18.38
N ALA A 224 18.49 -4.61 -18.47
CA ALA A 224 19.72 -3.87 -18.24
C ALA A 224 19.86 -2.77 -19.32
N VAL A 225 20.14 -1.54 -18.90
CA VAL A 225 20.24 -0.37 -19.78
C VAL A 225 21.21 0.66 -19.19
N SER A 226 21.77 1.51 -20.02
CA SER A 226 22.49 2.69 -19.52
C SER A 226 21.51 3.84 -19.24
N GLY A 227 21.77 4.54 -18.14
CA GLY A 227 20.92 5.67 -17.75
C GLY A 227 21.52 6.53 -16.65
N ASP A 228 20.80 7.57 -16.32
CA ASP A 228 21.18 8.58 -15.33
C ASP A 228 20.11 8.66 -14.23
N VAL A 229 20.56 8.84 -13.00
CA VAL A 229 19.72 9.22 -11.87
C VAL A 229 20.24 10.51 -11.27
N ARG A 230 19.40 11.55 -11.24
CA ARG A 230 19.78 12.89 -10.79
C ARG A 230 18.75 13.48 -9.85
N ILE A 231 19.21 14.36 -8.97
CA ILE A 231 18.33 15.20 -8.15
C ILE A 231 18.27 16.59 -8.73
N MET A 232 17.08 17.14 -8.86
CA MET A 232 16.84 18.50 -9.36
C MET A 232 16.09 19.34 -8.34
N ASP A 233 16.32 20.64 -8.35
CA ASP A 233 15.52 21.61 -7.60
C ASP A 233 14.20 21.95 -8.35
N VAL A 234 13.37 22.78 -7.73
CA VAL A 234 12.09 23.25 -8.30
C VAL A 234 12.24 24.08 -9.58
N ARG A 235 13.46 24.55 -9.90
CA ARG A 235 13.78 25.29 -11.11
C ARG A 235 14.33 24.39 -12.22
N GLY A 236 14.41 23.07 -11.98
CA GLY A 236 14.95 22.08 -12.91
C GLY A 236 16.48 22.04 -12.97
N ARG A 237 17.18 22.70 -12.06
CA ARG A 237 18.65 22.64 -11.99
C ARG A 237 19.08 21.36 -11.30
N VAL A 238 20.08 20.69 -11.85
CA VAL A 238 20.70 19.53 -11.21
C VAL A 238 21.37 19.96 -9.90
N VAL A 239 21.01 19.29 -8.82
CA VAL A 239 21.56 19.48 -7.47
C VAL A 239 22.57 18.39 -7.16
N ALA A 240 22.27 17.14 -7.52
CA ALA A 240 23.17 16.01 -7.33
C ALA A 240 23.04 15.01 -8.47
N ASP A 241 24.16 14.49 -8.94
CA ASP A 241 24.25 13.35 -9.82
C ASP A 241 24.40 12.10 -8.96
N ILE A 242 23.40 11.21 -8.98
CA ILE A 242 23.35 10.02 -8.13
C ILE A 242 23.97 8.84 -8.83
N HIS A 243 23.71 8.68 -10.12
CA HIS A 243 24.23 7.60 -10.93
C HIS A 243 24.36 8.02 -12.40
N HIS A 244 25.40 7.51 -13.06
CA HIS A 244 25.58 7.60 -14.51
C HIS A 244 26.19 6.31 -15.03
N GLY A 245 25.57 5.72 -16.06
CA GLY A 245 26.11 4.53 -16.73
C GLY A 245 25.20 3.32 -16.66
N ALA A 246 25.80 2.13 -16.55
CA ALA A 246 25.06 0.87 -16.61
C ALA A 246 24.17 0.66 -15.39
N LEU A 247 22.92 0.31 -15.65
CA LEU A 247 21.88 -0.07 -14.68
C LEU A 247 21.49 -1.52 -14.95
N ALA A 248 21.38 -2.31 -13.88
CA ALA A 248 21.00 -3.72 -13.99
C ALA A 248 19.49 -3.88 -14.24
N GLN A 249 19.10 -4.99 -14.84
CA GLN A 249 17.72 -5.45 -14.83
C GLN A 249 17.25 -5.67 -13.38
N GLY A 250 15.99 -5.33 -13.06
CA GLY A 250 15.46 -5.39 -11.71
C GLY A 250 15.72 -4.13 -10.91
N ALA A 251 15.89 -4.26 -9.60
CA ALA A 251 15.99 -3.14 -8.66
C ALA A 251 17.42 -2.57 -8.59
N ASN A 252 17.58 -1.29 -8.92
CA ASN A 252 18.78 -0.50 -8.68
C ASN A 252 18.51 0.46 -7.52
N THR A 253 19.34 0.41 -6.49
CA THR A 253 19.13 1.17 -5.26
C THR A 253 20.23 2.20 -5.05
N PHE A 254 19.82 3.44 -4.71
CA PHE A 254 20.68 4.56 -4.42
C PHE A 254 20.23 5.24 -3.12
N VAL A 255 21.12 6.00 -2.49
CA VAL A 255 20.81 6.80 -1.29
C VAL A 255 21.19 8.25 -1.57
N TRP A 256 20.25 9.17 -1.30
CA TRP A 256 20.55 10.61 -1.31
C TRP A 256 20.42 11.17 0.09
N GLN A 257 21.49 11.84 0.56
CA GLN A 257 21.61 12.39 1.91
C GLN A 257 21.33 13.89 1.98
N GLY A 258 20.56 14.45 1.05
CA GLY A 258 20.27 15.89 1.03
C GLY A 258 21.51 16.75 0.81
N ARG A 259 22.45 16.30 -0.04
CA ARG A 259 23.69 17.01 -0.39
C ARG A 259 23.76 17.25 -1.90
N ASP A 260 24.44 18.34 -2.26
CA ASP A 260 24.78 18.64 -3.65
C ASP A 260 26.03 17.89 -4.11
N ASN A 261 26.44 18.09 -5.38
CA ASN A 261 27.63 17.46 -5.94
C ASN A 261 28.94 17.88 -5.25
N ASP A 262 28.96 19.05 -4.58
CA ASP A 262 30.10 19.52 -3.78
C ASP A 262 30.08 18.95 -2.34
N GLY A 263 29.09 18.09 -2.00
CA GLY A 263 28.92 17.54 -0.66
C GLY A 263 28.28 18.50 0.35
N ARG A 264 27.86 19.72 -0.07
CA ARG A 264 27.20 20.69 0.81
C ARG A 264 25.75 20.29 1.03
N THR A 265 25.28 20.44 2.25
CA THR A 265 23.87 20.23 2.60
C THR A 265 22.96 21.22 1.89
N VAL A 266 21.92 20.73 1.22
CA VAL A 266 20.94 21.58 0.56
C VAL A 266 19.82 21.99 1.52
N ALA A 267 19.04 23.03 1.21
CA ALA A 267 17.96 23.51 2.06
C ALA A 267 16.79 22.52 2.14
N SER A 268 15.99 22.60 3.21
CA SER A 268 14.68 21.93 3.26
C SER A 268 13.82 22.43 2.10
N GLY A 269 13.06 21.52 1.48
CA GLY A 269 12.23 21.88 0.33
C GLY A 269 11.92 20.72 -0.58
N VAL A 270 11.22 21.03 -1.67
CA VAL A 270 10.85 20.08 -2.72
C VAL A 270 12.01 19.89 -3.69
N TYR A 271 12.31 18.63 -3.97
CA TYR A 271 13.26 18.19 -4.99
C TYR A 271 12.59 17.17 -5.89
N TRP A 272 13.23 16.88 -7.01
CA TRP A 272 12.78 15.90 -7.99
C TRP A 272 13.89 14.91 -8.25
N VAL A 273 13.59 13.63 -8.12
CA VAL A 273 14.43 12.57 -8.65
C VAL A 273 14.08 12.41 -10.12
N LEU A 274 15.06 12.54 -10.98
CA LEU A 274 14.97 12.25 -12.40
C LEU A 274 15.72 10.95 -12.68
N ALA A 275 15.04 9.92 -13.19
CA ALA A 275 15.66 8.74 -13.78
C ALA A 275 15.42 8.76 -15.28
N GLN A 276 16.48 8.70 -16.08
CA GLN A 276 16.42 8.76 -17.53
C GLN A 276 17.27 7.65 -18.14
N THR A 277 16.68 6.87 -19.02
CA THR A 277 17.35 5.90 -19.87
C THR A 277 17.29 6.36 -21.33
N THR A 278 17.79 5.56 -22.27
CA THR A 278 17.69 5.84 -23.70
C THR A 278 16.25 6.05 -24.15
N ASP A 279 15.32 5.26 -23.61
CA ASP A 279 13.95 5.16 -24.12
C ASP A 279 12.89 5.73 -23.19
N GLN A 280 13.19 5.91 -21.91
CA GLN A 280 12.22 6.30 -20.90
C GLN A 280 12.78 7.36 -19.93
N LYS A 281 11.86 8.17 -19.43
CA LYS A 281 12.14 9.19 -18.42
C LYS A 281 11.06 9.13 -17.34
N LEU A 282 11.48 8.99 -16.09
CA LEU A 282 10.63 9.10 -14.91
C LEU A 282 11.08 10.23 -14.01
N VAL A 283 10.10 10.86 -13.36
CA VAL A 283 10.34 11.93 -12.40
C VAL A 283 9.52 11.68 -11.16
N ARG A 284 10.15 11.75 -9.98
CA ARG A 284 9.48 11.59 -8.70
C ARG A 284 9.76 12.77 -7.78
N LYS A 285 8.71 13.33 -7.19
CA LYS A 285 8.80 14.39 -6.19
C LYS A 285 9.23 13.81 -4.85
N ILE A 286 10.18 14.47 -4.20
CA ILE A 286 10.64 14.16 -2.83
C ILE A 286 10.66 15.44 -1.99
N LEU A 287 10.48 15.32 -0.67
CA LEU A 287 10.44 16.44 0.26
C LEU A 287 11.49 16.23 1.36
N LEU A 288 12.51 17.10 1.37
CA LEU A 288 13.50 17.17 2.44
C LEU A 288 12.97 18.06 3.57
N VAL A 289 12.97 17.53 4.77
CA VAL A 289 12.61 18.24 6.01
C VAL A 289 13.80 18.13 6.96
N LYS A 290 14.25 19.24 7.51
CA LYS A 290 15.32 19.30 8.54
C LYS A 290 14.75 19.78 9.84
#